data_7f95f125a3716d470092f04f11fcaf34
#
_entry.id   7f95f125a3716d470092f04f11fcaf34
#
_cell.length_a   1.000
_cell.length_b   1.000
_cell.length_c   1.000
_cell.angle_alpha   90.00
_cell.angle_beta   90.00
_cell.angle_gamma   90.00
#
_symmetry.space_group_name_H-M   'P 1'
#
loop_
_entity.id
_entity.type
_entity.pdbx_description
1 polymer ?
#
loop_
_entity_poly.entity_id
_entity_poly.type
_entity_poly.pdbx_seq_one_letter_code
_entity_poly.pdbx_strand_id
1 'polypeptide(L)'
;MVDPVACPPKAGVELADIVRQFGPKYTSQYGQGMMPSQKRALADIAACCTRELGGRLYRCDDCHDSFWRYHCCRNRACPKCHGSQTRQWLEERQAELLPCDYFHAVATVPSELHAALRSHQKLMYGLLMRVAAEAVKELCAKKKHLGALPGILAVLHTWNGQLGYHPHVHLLITGGGITADGQHWEPARGAFLVPVAVLSSKIAAKFRDALKDEAPAVFADIPAGVWRREWVSFCKHYGHGNDAVLNYLSRYVFRTAISNARILSMDQTHVTFRWKDRHAETWQTERLPGVEFLRRFLQHVLPRGFHKVRYYGLWHPSKRTESNRAWLLLILQTPAGTTEPLKLTDLLDVLGQLPQRTDQSLADLGDDEPECPRCPRCGGTRTRLLGEYSRSSGP
;
A
#
# COMPACT_ATOMS: atom_id res chain seq x y z
N MET A 1 12.13 37.96 -22.39
CA MET A 1 11.76 37.34 -21.10
C MET A 1 12.40 35.96 -21.08
N VAL A 2 13.30 35.69 -20.13
CA VAL A 2 13.94 34.38 -19.99
C VAL A 2 12.87 33.45 -19.45
N ASP A 3 12.63 32.32 -20.15
CA ASP A 3 11.70 31.31 -19.65
C ASP A 3 12.12 30.84 -18.25
N PRO A 4 11.21 30.86 -17.26
CA PRO A 4 11.54 30.42 -15.91
C PRO A 4 12.06 28.98 -15.94
N VAL A 5 13.14 28.73 -15.21
CA VAL A 5 13.81 27.41 -15.18
C VAL A 5 12.79 26.34 -14.82
N ALA A 6 12.59 25.37 -15.70
CA ALA A 6 11.80 24.18 -15.39
C ALA A 6 12.45 23.41 -14.23
N CYS A 7 11.62 22.67 -13.48
CA CYS A 7 12.03 21.78 -12.37
C CYS A 7 13.45 21.21 -12.57
N PRO A 8 14.30 21.09 -11.51
CA PRO A 8 15.70 20.69 -11.63
C PRO A 8 15.84 19.42 -12.47
N PRO A 9 16.97 19.27 -13.22
CA PRO A 9 17.19 18.12 -14.08
C PRO A 9 17.02 16.83 -13.26
N LYS A 10 16.19 15.93 -13.75
CA LYS A 10 15.90 14.67 -13.09
C LYS A 10 17.17 13.82 -13.01
N ALA A 11 17.48 13.31 -11.83
CA ALA A 11 18.49 12.28 -11.67
C ALA A 11 17.89 10.92 -12.10
N GLY A 12 18.01 10.56 -13.39
CA GLY A 12 17.61 9.27 -13.92
C GLY A 12 16.22 9.23 -14.60
N VAL A 13 15.89 8.06 -15.14
CA VAL A 13 14.63 7.79 -15.86
C VAL A 13 13.50 7.53 -14.86
N GLU A 14 12.37 8.19 -15.06
CA GLU A 14 11.15 7.97 -14.27
C GLU A 14 10.11 7.16 -15.05
N LEU A 15 9.18 6.54 -14.34
CA LEU A 15 8.04 5.85 -14.95
C LEU A 15 7.24 6.76 -15.90
N ALA A 16 7.14 8.05 -15.57
CA ALA A 16 6.46 9.04 -16.41
C ALA A 16 7.11 9.19 -17.79
N ASP A 17 8.43 9.09 -17.88
CA ASP A 17 9.16 9.16 -19.16
C ASP A 17 8.85 7.95 -20.02
N ILE A 18 8.81 6.75 -19.40
CA ILE A 18 8.44 5.51 -20.08
C ILE A 18 7.01 5.60 -20.62
N VAL A 19 6.08 6.13 -19.80
CA VAL A 19 4.68 6.30 -20.21
C VAL A 19 4.56 7.29 -21.37
N ARG A 20 5.29 8.41 -21.34
CA ARG A 20 5.29 9.39 -22.44
C ARG A 20 5.81 8.78 -23.74
N GLN A 21 6.90 8.01 -23.68
CA GLN A 21 7.53 7.44 -24.86
C GLN A 21 6.74 6.25 -25.43
N PHE A 22 6.33 5.31 -24.59
CA PHE A 22 5.74 4.04 -25.06
C PHE A 22 4.21 3.99 -24.94
N GLY A 23 3.59 4.90 -24.18
CA GLY A 23 2.16 4.97 -23.96
C GLY A 23 1.33 5.09 -25.24
N PRO A 24 1.68 5.99 -26.18
CA PRO A 24 0.97 6.08 -27.46
C PRO A 24 0.96 4.76 -28.24
N LYS A 25 2.12 4.11 -28.37
CA LYS A 25 2.26 2.81 -29.06
C LYS A 25 1.47 1.71 -28.31
N TYR A 26 1.56 1.68 -26.99
CA TYR A 26 0.79 0.74 -26.17
C TYR A 26 -0.72 0.92 -26.38
N THR A 27 -1.21 2.16 -26.35
CA THR A 27 -2.63 2.48 -26.52
C THR A 27 -3.13 2.14 -27.92
N SER A 28 -2.31 2.35 -28.95
CA SER A 28 -2.64 1.94 -30.32
C SER A 28 -2.82 0.42 -30.44
N GLN A 29 -1.99 -0.37 -29.75
CA GLN A 29 -2.03 -1.83 -29.84
C GLN A 29 -3.10 -2.47 -28.94
N TYR A 30 -3.31 -1.94 -27.73
CA TYR A 30 -4.13 -2.57 -26.69
C TYR A 30 -5.26 -1.72 -26.14
N GLY A 31 -5.45 -0.50 -26.67
CA GLY A 31 -6.37 0.49 -26.11
C GLY A 31 -7.83 0.06 -26.02
N GLN A 32 -8.30 -0.81 -26.95
CA GLN A 32 -9.67 -1.34 -26.93
C GLN A 32 -9.93 -2.23 -25.69
N GLY A 33 -8.93 -3.06 -25.30
CA GLY A 33 -9.02 -3.96 -24.14
C GLY A 33 -8.62 -3.34 -22.80
N MET A 34 -8.22 -2.06 -22.79
CA MET A 34 -7.79 -1.41 -21.54
C MET A 34 -8.97 -1.03 -20.65
N MET A 35 -8.83 -1.33 -19.35
CA MET A 35 -9.78 -0.84 -18.35
C MET A 35 -9.70 0.69 -18.21
N PRO A 36 -10.81 1.37 -17.82
CA PRO A 36 -10.83 2.82 -17.60
C PRO A 36 -9.79 3.29 -16.60
N SER A 37 -9.51 2.50 -15.54
CA SER A 37 -8.47 2.80 -14.56
C SER A 37 -7.05 2.78 -15.15
N GLN A 38 -6.78 1.91 -16.12
CA GLN A 38 -5.49 1.82 -16.80
C GLN A 38 -5.30 3.02 -17.76
N LYS A 39 -6.32 3.36 -18.53
CA LYS A 39 -6.32 4.55 -19.41
C LYS A 39 -6.05 5.82 -18.59
N ARG A 40 -6.76 5.97 -17.47
CA ARG A 40 -6.56 7.08 -16.55
C ARG A 40 -5.15 7.10 -15.96
N ALA A 41 -4.62 5.96 -15.52
CA ALA A 41 -3.27 5.89 -14.95
C ALA A 41 -2.20 6.31 -15.97
N LEU A 42 -2.30 5.88 -17.23
CA LEU A 42 -1.40 6.35 -18.29
C LEU A 42 -1.46 7.86 -18.49
N ALA A 43 -2.67 8.44 -18.62
CA ALA A 43 -2.84 9.87 -18.80
C ALA A 43 -2.32 10.67 -17.59
N ASP A 44 -2.71 10.28 -16.37
CA ASP A 44 -2.29 10.95 -15.15
C ASP A 44 -0.76 10.90 -14.95
N ILE A 45 -0.13 9.73 -15.19
CA ILE A 45 1.33 9.56 -15.02
C ILE A 45 2.09 10.31 -16.12
N ALA A 46 1.61 10.32 -17.36
CA ALA A 46 2.21 11.11 -18.44
C ALA A 46 2.25 12.60 -18.11
N ALA A 47 1.14 13.13 -17.58
CA ALA A 47 0.99 14.53 -17.19
C ALA A 47 1.69 14.88 -15.85
N CYS A 48 2.15 13.88 -15.09
CA CYS A 48 2.69 14.09 -13.75
C CYS A 48 3.90 15.05 -13.75
N CYS A 49 3.81 16.11 -12.94
CA CYS A 49 4.82 17.17 -12.84
C CYS A 49 5.15 17.82 -14.19
N THR A 50 4.12 18.08 -15.00
CA THR A 50 4.20 18.84 -16.25
C THR A 50 3.24 20.03 -16.24
N ARG A 51 3.36 20.92 -17.24
CA ARG A 51 2.46 22.05 -17.44
C ARG A 51 0.98 21.63 -17.57
N GLU A 52 0.72 20.42 -18.05
CA GLU A 52 -0.64 19.91 -18.24
C GLU A 52 -1.47 19.84 -16.95
N LEU A 53 -0.82 19.71 -15.79
CA LEU A 53 -1.50 19.71 -14.50
C LEU A 53 -1.54 21.08 -13.83
N GLY A 54 -0.95 22.10 -14.47
CA GLY A 54 -0.74 23.40 -13.85
C GLY A 54 0.44 23.38 -12.87
N GLY A 55 0.58 24.44 -12.09
CA GLY A 55 1.69 24.55 -11.15
C GLY A 55 1.75 25.91 -10.47
N ARG A 56 2.76 26.06 -9.63
CA ARG A 56 3.06 27.26 -8.88
C ARG A 56 4.37 27.88 -9.38
N LEU A 57 4.37 29.18 -9.61
CA LEU A 57 5.55 29.96 -9.95
C LEU A 57 6.14 30.56 -8.68
N TYR A 58 7.39 30.25 -8.42
CA TYR A 58 8.14 30.78 -7.27
C TYR A 58 9.29 31.67 -7.73
N ARG A 59 9.68 32.61 -6.87
CA ARG A 59 10.92 33.42 -7.01
C ARG A 59 11.79 33.17 -5.80
N CYS A 60 13.07 32.94 -6.06
CA CYS A 60 14.09 32.82 -5.02
C CYS A 60 14.57 34.23 -4.62
N ASP A 61 14.59 34.54 -3.30
CA ASP A 61 15.09 35.81 -2.80
C ASP A 61 16.61 35.82 -2.72
N ASP A 62 17.29 34.66 -2.75
CA ASP A 62 18.75 34.59 -2.69
C ASP A 62 19.42 34.84 -4.08
N CYS A 63 18.91 34.24 -5.12
CA CYS A 63 19.49 34.36 -6.48
C CYS A 63 18.58 35.09 -7.48
N HIS A 64 17.40 35.52 -7.05
CA HIS A 64 16.39 36.23 -7.84
C HIS A 64 15.82 35.48 -9.04
N ASP A 65 16.16 34.20 -9.22
CA ASP A 65 15.59 33.37 -10.28
C ASP A 65 14.14 32.98 -9.98
N SER A 66 13.34 32.85 -11.05
CA SER A 66 12.00 32.31 -10.98
C SER A 66 11.96 30.89 -11.53
N PHE A 67 11.18 30.03 -10.88
CA PHE A 67 11.07 28.62 -11.28
C PHE A 67 9.66 28.07 -11.07
N TRP A 68 9.29 27.12 -11.93
CA TRP A 68 8.01 26.43 -11.84
C TRP A 68 8.10 25.19 -10.98
N ARG A 69 7.06 24.99 -10.17
CA ARG A 69 6.78 23.73 -9.51
C ARG A 69 5.43 23.20 -10.00
N TYR A 70 5.47 22.22 -10.89
CA TYR A 70 4.26 21.65 -11.47
C TYR A 70 3.57 20.69 -10.52
N HIS A 71 2.22 20.66 -10.58
CA HIS A 71 1.43 19.77 -9.74
C HIS A 71 1.66 18.30 -10.07
N CYS A 72 1.55 17.46 -9.04
CA CYS A 72 1.64 16.02 -9.12
C CYS A 72 0.30 15.39 -9.53
N CYS A 73 0.33 14.22 -10.20
CA CYS A 73 -0.88 13.56 -10.68
C CYS A 73 -1.73 12.89 -9.59
N ARG A 74 -1.21 12.72 -8.39
CA ARG A 74 -1.85 12.02 -7.25
C ARG A 74 -2.38 10.62 -7.58
N ASN A 75 -1.98 10.04 -8.71
CA ASN A 75 -2.39 8.69 -9.06
C ASN A 75 -1.65 7.68 -8.18
N ARG A 76 -2.40 6.79 -7.52
CA ARG A 76 -1.85 5.78 -6.60
C ARG A 76 -0.90 4.77 -7.25
N ALA A 77 -0.88 4.67 -8.59
CA ALA A 77 0.06 3.86 -9.34
C ALA A 77 1.35 4.61 -9.68
N CYS A 78 1.38 5.94 -9.50
CA CYS A 78 2.55 6.77 -9.75
C CYS A 78 3.56 6.66 -8.59
N PRO A 79 4.79 6.15 -8.83
CA PRO A 79 5.76 5.99 -7.76
C PRO A 79 6.26 7.32 -7.19
N LYS A 80 6.16 8.42 -7.95
CA LYS A 80 6.52 9.77 -7.51
C LYS A 80 5.50 10.34 -6.52
N CYS A 81 4.21 10.19 -6.82
CA CYS A 81 3.14 10.74 -5.98
C CYS A 81 2.87 9.90 -4.73
N HIS A 82 3.13 8.61 -4.80
CA HIS A 82 2.79 7.70 -3.70
C HIS A 82 3.69 7.87 -2.46
N GLY A 83 4.88 8.42 -2.60
CA GLY A 83 5.83 8.60 -1.50
C GLY A 83 5.47 9.71 -0.50
N SER A 84 4.90 10.84 -0.96
CA SER A 84 4.52 11.95 -0.09
C SER A 84 3.28 11.63 0.75
N GLN A 85 2.26 11.03 0.13
CA GLN A 85 1.04 10.57 0.82
C GLN A 85 1.31 9.53 1.92
N THR A 86 2.42 8.83 1.80
CA THR A 86 2.90 7.81 2.73
C THR A 86 3.28 8.37 4.08
N ARG A 87 4.04 9.47 4.10
CA ARG A 87 4.63 10.03 5.32
C ARG A 87 3.55 10.57 6.25
N GLN A 88 2.64 11.37 5.72
CA GLN A 88 1.53 11.93 6.47
C GLN A 88 0.64 10.83 7.07
N TRP A 89 0.28 9.84 6.27
CA TRP A 89 -0.52 8.71 6.75
C TRP A 89 0.19 7.91 7.88
N LEU A 90 1.53 7.78 7.81
CA LEU A 90 2.33 7.12 8.86
C LEU A 90 2.26 7.89 10.19
N GLU A 91 2.43 9.20 10.15
CA GLU A 91 2.41 10.07 11.32
C GLU A 91 1.04 10.00 12.02
N GLU A 92 -0.05 10.03 11.25
CA GLU A 92 -1.41 9.91 11.77
C GLU A 92 -1.70 8.54 12.42
N ARG A 93 -1.03 7.46 11.96
CA ARG A 93 -1.29 6.09 12.43
C ARG A 93 -0.36 5.63 13.55
N GLN A 94 0.71 6.35 13.83
CA GLN A 94 1.62 5.99 14.93
C GLN A 94 0.91 5.92 16.29
N ALA A 95 -0.02 6.82 16.55
CA ALA A 95 -0.78 6.85 17.80
C ALA A 95 -1.79 5.69 17.97
N GLU A 96 -2.10 4.95 16.88
CA GLU A 96 -3.03 3.82 16.91
C GLU A 96 -2.33 2.47 17.14
N LEU A 97 -1.00 2.46 17.22
CA LEU A 97 -0.23 1.24 17.33
C LEU A 97 -0.28 0.67 18.74
N LEU A 98 -0.47 -0.63 18.84
CA LEU A 98 -0.46 -1.34 20.11
C LEU A 98 1.00 -1.68 20.50
N PRO A 99 1.40 -1.48 21.76
CA PRO A 99 2.73 -1.85 22.24
C PRO A 99 2.80 -3.38 22.47
N CYS A 100 2.77 -4.14 21.39
CA CYS A 100 2.81 -5.61 21.43
C CYS A 100 3.68 -6.16 20.31
N ASP A 101 3.88 -7.48 20.30
CA ASP A 101 4.49 -8.18 19.17
C ASP A 101 3.58 -8.17 17.97
N TYR A 102 4.17 -8.35 16.79
CA TYR A 102 3.47 -8.43 15.52
C TYR A 102 3.88 -9.66 14.73
N PHE A 103 2.94 -10.19 13.96
CA PHE A 103 3.15 -11.28 13.03
C PHE A 103 2.89 -10.80 11.61
N HIS A 104 3.68 -11.31 10.69
CA HIS A 104 3.48 -11.14 9.26
C HIS A 104 3.01 -12.44 8.66
N ALA A 105 1.82 -12.41 8.06
CA ALA A 105 1.32 -13.52 7.26
C ALA A 105 1.15 -13.11 5.79
N VAL A 106 1.23 -14.09 4.89
CA VAL A 106 0.98 -13.92 3.46
C VAL A 106 0.02 -15.03 3.00
N ALA A 107 -0.93 -14.66 2.18
CA ALA A 107 -1.83 -15.58 1.49
C ALA A 107 -1.69 -15.40 -0.01
N THR A 108 -1.27 -16.44 -0.71
CA THR A 108 -1.04 -16.45 -2.17
C THR A 108 -2.01 -17.41 -2.83
N VAL A 109 -2.59 -16.98 -3.95
CA VAL A 109 -3.48 -17.82 -4.76
C VAL A 109 -2.70 -18.63 -5.80
N PRO A 110 -3.17 -19.82 -6.20
CA PRO A 110 -2.61 -20.58 -7.31
C PRO A 110 -2.61 -19.79 -8.62
N SER A 111 -1.61 -20.01 -9.46
CA SER A 111 -1.46 -19.30 -10.75
C SER A 111 -2.64 -19.54 -11.70
N GLU A 112 -3.30 -20.67 -11.60
CA GLU A 112 -4.47 -21.03 -12.37
C GLU A 112 -5.67 -20.11 -12.15
N LEU A 113 -5.73 -19.42 -10.99
CA LEU A 113 -6.74 -18.41 -10.70
C LEU A 113 -6.39 -17.01 -11.26
N HIS A 114 -5.16 -16.81 -11.77
CA HIS A 114 -4.70 -15.48 -12.18
C HIS A 114 -5.55 -14.87 -13.30
N ALA A 115 -6.04 -15.68 -14.26
CA ALA A 115 -6.90 -15.18 -15.34
C ALA A 115 -8.24 -14.69 -14.80
N ALA A 116 -8.90 -15.48 -13.94
CA ALA A 116 -10.15 -15.10 -13.29
C ALA A 116 -10.00 -13.85 -12.40
N LEU A 117 -8.89 -13.77 -11.61
CA LEU A 117 -8.62 -12.58 -10.78
C LEU A 117 -8.43 -11.33 -11.62
N ARG A 118 -7.80 -11.41 -12.80
CA ARG A 118 -7.65 -10.25 -13.70
C ARG A 118 -8.97 -9.81 -14.30
N SER A 119 -9.84 -10.75 -14.66
CA SER A 119 -11.14 -10.43 -15.25
C SER A 119 -12.14 -9.90 -14.22
N HIS A 120 -12.05 -10.36 -12.96
CA HIS A 120 -12.97 -10.03 -11.87
C HIS A 120 -12.27 -9.37 -10.67
N GLN A 121 -11.39 -8.40 -10.93
CA GLN A 121 -10.47 -7.82 -9.95
C GLN A 121 -11.17 -7.36 -8.67
N LYS A 122 -12.21 -6.52 -8.78
CA LYS A 122 -12.86 -5.90 -7.61
C LYS A 122 -13.47 -6.95 -6.68
N LEU A 123 -14.14 -7.95 -7.26
CA LEU A 123 -14.73 -9.06 -6.53
C LEU A 123 -13.64 -9.95 -5.90
N MET A 124 -12.80 -10.53 -6.73
CA MET A 124 -11.89 -11.60 -6.28
C MET A 124 -10.75 -11.10 -5.39
N TYR A 125 -10.24 -9.87 -5.61
CA TYR A 125 -9.30 -9.27 -4.67
C TYR A 125 -9.96 -8.94 -3.33
N GLY A 126 -11.19 -8.42 -3.36
CA GLY A 126 -11.98 -8.17 -2.16
C GLY A 126 -12.22 -9.44 -1.36
N LEU A 127 -12.57 -10.50 -2.07
CA LEU A 127 -12.79 -11.82 -1.50
C LEU A 127 -11.52 -12.37 -0.85
N LEU A 128 -10.39 -12.35 -1.57
CA LEU A 128 -9.11 -12.85 -1.05
C LEU A 128 -8.69 -12.13 0.24
N MET A 129 -8.80 -10.80 0.28
CA MET A 129 -8.47 -10.02 1.49
C MET A 129 -9.37 -10.39 2.67
N ARG A 130 -10.67 -10.53 2.42
CA ARG A 130 -11.67 -10.86 3.45
C ARG A 130 -11.45 -12.26 4.00
N VAL A 131 -11.38 -13.29 3.15
CA VAL A 131 -11.26 -14.67 3.61
C VAL A 131 -9.92 -14.96 4.29
N ALA A 132 -8.84 -14.29 3.88
CA ALA A 132 -7.55 -14.40 4.54
C ALA A 132 -7.62 -13.86 5.98
N ALA A 133 -8.24 -12.69 6.18
CA ALA A 133 -8.43 -12.13 7.52
C ALA A 133 -9.41 -12.95 8.38
N GLU A 134 -10.49 -13.46 7.78
CA GLU A 134 -11.44 -14.34 8.48
C GLU A 134 -10.79 -15.64 8.93
N ALA A 135 -9.98 -16.26 8.09
CA ALA A 135 -9.26 -17.49 8.45
C ALA A 135 -8.33 -17.27 9.65
N VAL A 136 -7.61 -16.14 9.68
CA VAL A 136 -6.77 -15.77 10.83
C VAL A 136 -7.63 -15.57 12.08
N LYS A 137 -8.72 -14.77 12.01
CA LYS A 137 -9.61 -14.52 13.15
C LYS A 137 -10.17 -15.82 13.73
N GLU A 138 -10.66 -16.72 12.88
CA GLU A 138 -11.24 -17.98 13.33
C GLU A 138 -10.21 -18.93 13.96
N LEU A 139 -8.97 -18.92 13.49
CA LEU A 139 -7.91 -19.69 14.11
C LEU A 139 -7.50 -19.08 15.46
N CYS A 140 -7.33 -17.76 15.50
CA CYS A 140 -6.99 -17.04 16.73
C CYS A 140 -8.09 -17.14 17.80
N ALA A 141 -9.38 -17.22 17.43
CA ALA A 141 -10.48 -17.40 18.38
C ALA A 141 -10.42 -18.73 19.16
N LYS A 142 -9.70 -19.74 18.64
CA LYS A 142 -9.56 -21.03 19.32
C LYS A 142 -8.59 -20.91 20.50
N LYS A 143 -9.01 -21.30 21.72
CA LYS A 143 -8.18 -21.29 22.95
C LYS A 143 -6.84 -22.02 22.79
N LYS A 144 -6.77 -23.07 21.97
CA LYS A 144 -5.52 -23.81 21.70
C LYS A 144 -4.48 -22.97 20.92
N HIS A 145 -4.88 -21.90 20.26
CA HIS A 145 -3.98 -21.00 19.53
C HIS A 145 -3.81 -19.69 20.30
N LEU A 146 -4.80 -18.81 20.29
CA LEU A 146 -4.77 -17.53 20.99
C LEU A 146 -5.92 -17.37 21.98
N GLY A 147 -7.16 -17.74 21.62
CA GLY A 147 -8.35 -17.55 22.45
C GLY A 147 -8.89 -16.11 22.44
N ALA A 148 -8.45 -15.27 21.49
CA ALA A 148 -8.74 -13.85 21.48
C ALA A 148 -8.91 -13.30 20.07
N LEU A 149 -9.42 -12.07 19.97
CA LEU A 149 -9.59 -11.34 18.71
C LEU A 149 -8.36 -10.46 18.42
N PRO A 150 -7.54 -10.77 17.40
CA PRO A 150 -6.41 -9.94 17.02
C PRO A 150 -6.83 -8.75 16.16
N GLY A 151 -5.95 -7.71 16.10
CA GLY A 151 -5.99 -6.67 15.07
C GLY A 151 -5.31 -7.14 13.80
N ILE A 152 -5.88 -6.85 12.63
CA ILE A 152 -5.34 -7.28 11.34
C ILE A 152 -5.38 -6.13 10.34
N LEU A 153 -4.23 -5.83 9.73
CA LEU A 153 -4.08 -4.95 8.59
C LEU A 153 -3.76 -5.80 7.35
N ALA A 154 -4.64 -5.81 6.37
CA ALA A 154 -4.47 -6.53 5.12
C ALA A 154 -4.07 -5.60 3.98
N VAL A 155 -3.06 -5.99 3.21
CA VAL A 155 -2.53 -5.22 2.06
C VAL A 155 -2.47 -6.11 0.84
N LEU A 156 -3.18 -5.74 -0.22
CA LEU A 156 -3.12 -6.43 -1.50
C LEU A 156 -1.88 -6.03 -2.30
N HIS A 157 -1.13 -7.01 -2.75
CA HIS A 157 -0.14 -6.89 -3.82
C HIS A 157 -0.53 -7.77 -5.00
N THR A 158 -0.20 -7.31 -6.20
CA THR A 158 -0.50 -8.06 -7.44
C THR A 158 0.74 -8.40 -8.27
N TRP A 159 1.95 -8.06 -7.77
CA TRP A 159 3.22 -8.15 -8.49
C TRP A 159 4.28 -8.97 -7.77
N ASN A 160 5.18 -9.55 -8.52
CA ASN A 160 6.47 -10.05 -8.06
C ASN A 160 7.61 -9.06 -8.39
N GLY A 161 8.86 -9.44 -8.09
CA GLY A 161 10.05 -8.60 -8.35
C GLY A 161 10.21 -8.18 -9.81
N GLN A 162 9.83 -9.02 -10.76
CA GLN A 162 9.95 -8.84 -12.22
C GLN A 162 8.72 -8.20 -12.87
N LEU A 163 7.83 -7.57 -12.11
CA LEU A 163 6.55 -7.04 -12.59
C LEU A 163 5.61 -8.13 -13.15
N GLY A 164 5.85 -9.40 -12.83
CA GLY A 164 4.93 -10.48 -13.16
C GLY A 164 3.66 -10.42 -12.29
N TYR A 165 2.52 -10.83 -12.85
CA TYR A 165 1.26 -10.85 -12.12
C TYR A 165 1.26 -11.97 -11.07
N HIS A 166 1.19 -11.58 -9.80
CA HIS A 166 1.28 -12.48 -8.66
C HIS A 166 0.43 -11.94 -7.49
N PRO A 167 -0.90 -12.10 -7.55
CA PRO A 167 -1.78 -11.57 -6.50
C PRO A 167 -1.60 -12.33 -5.19
N HIS A 168 -1.37 -11.58 -4.13
CA HIS A 168 -1.23 -12.08 -2.77
C HIS A 168 -1.59 -10.97 -1.76
N VAL A 169 -1.96 -11.38 -0.57
CA VAL A 169 -2.30 -10.47 0.52
C VAL A 169 -1.28 -10.60 1.63
N HIS A 170 -0.70 -9.49 2.02
CA HIS A 170 0.10 -9.37 3.22
C HIS A 170 -0.82 -9.02 4.40
N LEU A 171 -0.64 -9.69 5.52
CA LEU A 171 -1.36 -9.45 6.76
C LEU A 171 -0.37 -9.07 7.85
N LEU A 172 -0.52 -7.89 8.44
CA LEU A 172 0.10 -7.57 9.73
C LEU A 172 -0.93 -7.89 10.80
N ILE A 173 -0.52 -8.68 11.79
CA ILE A 173 -1.42 -9.21 12.80
C ILE A 173 -0.81 -8.91 14.16
N THR A 174 -1.60 -8.40 15.11
CA THR A 174 -1.12 -8.21 16.49
C THR A 174 -0.73 -9.56 17.11
N GLY A 175 0.37 -9.60 17.82
CA GLY A 175 0.87 -10.76 18.56
C GLY A 175 0.11 -10.98 19.88
N GLY A 176 -1.20 -10.89 19.80
CA GLY A 176 -2.16 -11.03 20.87
C GLY A 176 -3.51 -10.50 20.44
N GLY A 177 -4.47 -10.52 21.34
CA GLY A 177 -5.83 -10.05 21.10
C GLY A 177 -6.62 -9.82 22.38
N ILE A 178 -7.77 -9.17 22.22
CA ILE A 178 -8.72 -9.01 23.31
C ILE A 178 -9.60 -10.25 23.45
N THR A 179 -9.81 -10.73 24.67
CA THR A 179 -10.71 -11.85 24.95
C THR A 179 -12.18 -11.49 24.62
N ALA A 180 -13.03 -12.48 24.45
CA ALA A 180 -14.42 -12.28 24.05
C ALA A 180 -15.24 -11.44 25.07
N ASP A 181 -14.90 -11.53 26.37
CA ASP A 181 -15.47 -10.71 27.44
C ASP A 181 -14.90 -9.28 27.46
N GLY A 182 -13.86 -9.01 26.67
CA GLY A 182 -13.17 -7.74 26.61
C GLY A 182 -12.36 -7.37 27.85
N GLN A 183 -12.12 -8.30 28.78
CA GLN A 183 -11.47 -8.00 30.07
C GLN A 183 -9.97 -8.19 30.05
N HIS A 184 -9.43 -9.02 29.16
CA HIS A 184 -8.03 -9.38 29.14
C HIS A 184 -7.40 -9.24 27.76
N TRP A 185 -6.12 -8.89 27.74
CA TRP A 185 -5.26 -9.06 26.57
C TRP A 185 -4.57 -10.42 26.67
N GLU A 186 -4.80 -11.27 25.68
CA GLU A 186 -4.17 -12.58 25.59
C GLU A 186 -2.97 -12.48 24.62
N PRO A 187 -1.72 -12.60 25.07
CA PRO A 187 -0.56 -12.55 24.21
C PRO A 187 -0.36 -13.84 23.43
N ALA A 188 0.24 -13.74 22.25
CA ALA A 188 0.67 -14.90 21.47
C ALA A 188 1.77 -15.69 22.22
N ARG A 189 1.84 -16.98 21.97
CA ARG A 189 2.81 -17.90 22.62
C ARG A 189 4.16 -17.85 21.91
N GLY A 190 4.99 -16.88 22.26
CA GLY A 190 6.30 -16.68 21.65
C GLY A 190 6.20 -16.39 20.15
N ALA A 191 6.99 -17.06 19.32
CA ALA A 191 7.03 -16.86 17.87
C ALA A 191 5.89 -17.56 17.08
N PHE A 192 4.91 -18.14 17.77
CA PHE A 192 3.80 -18.88 17.16
C PHE A 192 2.47 -18.14 17.34
N LEU A 193 1.71 -17.99 16.26
CA LEU A 193 0.35 -17.45 16.27
C LEU A 193 -0.68 -18.49 15.81
N VAL A 194 -0.51 -19.04 14.60
CA VAL A 194 -1.40 -20.01 14.00
C VAL A 194 -0.64 -21.04 13.16
N PRO A 195 -1.12 -22.31 13.04
CA PRO A 195 -0.48 -23.31 12.20
C PRO A 195 -0.67 -22.99 10.71
N VAL A 196 0.43 -22.80 9.99
CA VAL A 196 0.46 -22.31 8.60
C VAL A 196 -0.30 -23.25 7.64
N ALA A 197 -0.12 -24.57 7.75
CA ALA A 197 -0.83 -25.52 6.89
C ALA A 197 -2.37 -25.44 7.06
N VAL A 198 -2.83 -25.28 8.31
CA VAL A 198 -4.27 -25.12 8.59
C VAL A 198 -4.77 -23.78 8.09
N LEU A 199 -3.97 -22.71 8.21
CA LEU A 199 -4.30 -21.38 7.68
C LEU A 199 -4.47 -21.45 6.17
N SER A 200 -3.53 -22.10 5.45
CA SER A 200 -3.54 -22.27 4.01
C SER A 200 -4.80 -22.97 3.52
N SER A 201 -5.08 -24.16 4.08
CA SER A 201 -6.26 -24.96 3.74
C SER A 201 -7.57 -24.22 4.03
N LYS A 202 -7.60 -23.45 5.15
CA LYS A 202 -8.78 -22.69 5.54
C LYS A 202 -9.04 -21.51 4.60
N ILE A 203 -8.01 -20.80 4.18
CA ILE A 203 -8.12 -19.72 3.18
C ILE A 203 -8.65 -20.27 1.86
N ALA A 204 -8.09 -21.40 1.38
CA ALA A 204 -8.51 -22.04 0.15
C ALA A 204 -9.99 -22.46 0.18
N ALA A 205 -10.42 -23.12 1.25
CA ALA A 205 -11.81 -23.55 1.42
C ALA A 205 -12.77 -22.35 1.46
N LYS A 206 -12.46 -21.33 2.30
CA LYS A 206 -13.29 -20.13 2.40
C LYS A 206 -13.37 -19.37 1.08
N PHE A 207 -12.26 -19.26 0.35
CA PHE A 207 -12.25 -18.57 -0.94
C PHE A 207 -13.12 -19.31 -1.97
N ARG A 208 -12.99 -20.64 -2.05
CA ARG A 208 -13.81 -21.49 -2.91
C ARG A 208 -15.29 -21.34 -2.61
N ASP A 209 -15.66 -21.50 -1.34
CA ASP A 209 -17.06 -21.52 -0.91
C ASP A 209 -17.70 -20.13 -1.11
N ALA A 210 -17.03 -19.05 -0.70
CA ALA A 210 -17.52 -17.71 -0.90
C ALA A 210 -17.59 -17.30 -2.40
N LEU A 211 -16.64 -17.74 -3.23
CA LEU A 211 -16.72 -17.50 -4.67
C LEU A 211 -17.89 -18.25 -5.32
N LYS A 212 -18.17 -19.49 -4.87
CA LYS A 212 -19.32 -20.25 -5.33
C LYS A 212 -20.64 -19.58 -4.96
N ASP A 213 -20.72 -18.98 -3.78
CA ASP A 213 -21.93 -18.33 -3.28
C ASP A 213 -22.14 -16.93 -3.91
N GLU A 214 -21.08 -16.11 -3.97
CA GLU A 214 -21.17 -14.72 -4.38
C GLU A 214 -21.07 -14.52 -5.91
N ALA A 215 -20.44 -15.45 -6.63
CA ALA A 215 -20.25 -15.38 -8.08
C ALA A 215 -20.25 -16.78 -8.72
N PRO A 216 -21.38 -17.49 -8.71
CA PRO A 216 -21.47 -18.88 -9.21
C PRO A 216 -21.06 -19.02 -10.67
N ALA A 217 -21.33 -18.04 -11.52
CA ALA A 217 -20.89 -18.06 -12.92
C ALA A 217 -19.35 -18.03 -13.04
N VAL A 218 -18.68 -17.13 -12.28
CA VAL A 218 -17.21 -17.08 -12.26
C VAL A 218 -16.62 -18.38 -11.67
N PHE A 219 -17.27 -18.94 -10.67
CA PHE A 219 -16.85 -20.21 -10.08
C PHE A 219 -16.94 -21.37 -11.08
N ALA A 220 -18.01 -21.43 -11.89
CA ALA A 220 -18.22 -22.46 -12.89
C ALA A 220 -17.15 -22.47 -14.01
N ASP A 221 -16.61 -21.29 -14.34
CA ASP A 221 -15.55 -21.13 -15.34
C ASP A 221 -14.15 -21.58 -14.84
N ILE A 222 -13.99 -21.84 -13.53
CA ILE A 222 -12.72 -22.25 -12.93
C ILE A 222 -12.60 -23.78 -12.96
N PRO A 223 -11.51 -24.32 -13.54
CA PRO A 223 -11.31 -25.77 -13.58
C PRO A 223 -11.29 -26.38 -12.16
N ALA A 224 -12.06 -27.45 -11.96
CA ALA A 224 -12.21 -28.12 -10.65
C ALA A 224 -10.87 -28.57 -10.02
N GLY A 225 -9.86 -28.86 -10.84
CA GLY A 225 -8.51 -29.22 -10.40
C GLY A 225 -7.80 -28.14 -9.58
N VAL A 226 -8.16 -26.87 -9.78
CA VAL A 226 -7.56 -25.73 -9.05
C VAL A 226 -7.84 -25.83 -7.54
N TRP A 227 -9.01 -26.30 -7.17
CA TRP A 227 -9.45 -26.43 -5.77
C TRP A 227 -8.74 -27.56 -4.99
N ARG A 228 -8.03 -28.43 -5.71
CA ARG A 228 -7.19 -29.49 -5.12
C ARG A 228 -5.73 -29.04 -4.95
N ARG A 229 -5.36 -27.87 -5.51
CA ARG A 229 -4.00 -27.33 -5.36
C ARG A 229 -3.78 -26.87 -3.93
N GLU A 230 -2.58 -27.07 -3.46
CA GLU A 230 -2.15 -26.52 -2.19
C GLU A 230 -1.95 -25.00 -2.34
N TRP A 231 -2.58 -24.24 -1.45
CA TRP A 231 -2.38 -22.80 -1.38
C TRP A 231 -1.15 -22.50 -0.54
N VAL A 232 -0.40 -21.49 -0.93
CA VAL A 232 0.80 -21.10 -0.20
C VAL A 232 0.44 -19.99 0.77
N SER A 233 0.59 -20.30 2.05
CA SER A 233 0.51 -19.29 3.12
C SER A 233 1.79 -19.30 3.93
N PHE A 234 1.98 -18.22 4.67
CA PHE A 234 3.15 -17.99 5.48
C PHE A 234 2.72 -17.20 6.71
N CYS A 235 3.25 -17.49 7.87
CA CYS A 235 3.02 -16.71 9.09
C CYS A 235 4.24 -16.86 10.00
N LYS A 236 4.85 -15.74 10.35
CA LYS A 236 5.97 -15.71 11.31
C LYS A 236 5.95 -14.44 12.14
N HIS A 237 6.64 -14.48 13.26
CA HIS A 237 6.92 -13.30 14.06
C HIS A 237 7.65 -12.25 13.22
N TYR A 238 7.25 -11.00 13.34
CA TYR A 238 7.77 -9.89 12.53
C TYR A 238 8.59 -8.89 13.33
N GLY A 239 8.23 -8.63 14.57
CA GLY A 239 8.91 -7.70 15.46
C GLY A 239 7.96 -7.17 16.54
N HIS A 240 8.47 -6.26 17.36
CA HIS A 240 7.77 -5.67 18.49
C HIS A 240 7.54 -4.16 18.28
N GLY A 241 6.41 -3.65 18.78
CA GLY A 241 6.11 -2.23 18.90
C GLY A 241 6.04 -1.45 17.59
N ASN A 242 6.21 -0.15 17.69
CA ASN A 242 6.05 0.79 16.60
C ASN A 242 7.01 0.54 15.43
N ASP A 243 8.26 0.20 15.70
CA ASP A 243 9.28 -0.03 14.66
C ASP A 243 8.92 -1.18 13.74
N ALA A 244 8.35 -2.27 14.29
CA ALA A 244 7.86 -3.38 13.49
C ALA A 244 6.77 -2.92 12.52
N VAL A 245 5.80 -2.15 13.01
CA VAL A 245 4.70 -1.66 12.18
C VAL A 245 5.20 -0.67 11.13
N LEU A 246 6.05 0.30 11.49
CA LEU A 246 6.62 1.27 10.55
C LEU A 246 7.42 0.58 9.44
N ASN A 247 8.22 -0.42 9.79
CA ASN A 247 8.92 -1.26 8.82
C ASN A 247 7.97 -2.04 7.90
N TYR A 248 6.87 -2.57 8.44
CA TYR A 248 5.85 -3.25 7.66
C TYR A 248 5.17 -2.30 6.67
N LEU A 249 4.74 -1.14 7.16
CA LEU A 249 4.04 -0.14 6.36
C LEU A 249 4.93 0.35 5.20
N SER A 250 6.19 0.66 5.46
CA SER A 250 7.15 1.08 4.43
C SER A 250 7.39 0.00 3.38
N ARG A 251 7.39 -1.27 3.78
CA ARG A 251 7.66 -2.40 2.88
C ARG A 251 6.46 -2.85 2.06
N TYR A 252 5.24 -2.72 2.59
CA TYR A 252 4.05 -3.34 1.98
C TYR A 252 2.95 -2.35 1.65
N VAL A 253 2.60 -1.43 2.53
CA VAL A 253 1.48 -0.50 2.31
C VAL A 253 1.82 0.52 1.23
N PHE A 254 3.04 1.04 1.26
CA PHE A 254 3.48 2.14 0.38
C PHE A 254 4.19 1.69 -0.89
N ARG A 255 4.21 0.40 -1.19
CA ARG A 255 4.80 -0.07 -2.44
C ARG A 255 3.86 0.10 -3.62
N THR A 256 4.41 0.68 -4.68
CA THR A 256 3.94 0.54 -6.06
C THR A 256 4.59 -0.68 -6.71
N ALA A 257 4.09 -1.12 -7.86
CA ALA A 257 4.65 -2.27 -8.57
C ALA A 257 6.13 -2.05 -8.93
N ILE A 258 6.51 -0.81 -9.25
CA ILE A 258 7.91 -0.39 -9.47
C ILE A 258 8.15 0.99 -8.86
N SER A 259 9.32 1.23 -8.29
CA SER A 259 9.81 2.56 -7.92
C SER A 259 10.73 3.12 -8.99
N ASN A 260 10.81 4.44 -9.14
CA ASN A 260 11.72 5.07 -10.09
C ASN A 260 13.20 4.66 -9.86
N ALA A 261 13.61 4.47 -8.60
CA ALA A 261 14.96 4.01 -8.25
C ALA A 261 15.32 2.60 -8.77
N ARG A 262 14.33 1.82 -9.22
CA ARG A 262 14.54 0.52 -9.85
C ARG A 262 14.71 0.60 -11.36
N ILE A 263 14.32 1.71 -11.98
CA ILE A 263 14.49 1.97 -13.41
C ILE A 263 15.91 2.47 -13.61
N LEU A 264 16.70 1.74 -14.41
CA LEU A 264 18.11 2.04 -14.65
C LEU A 264 18.31 2.90 -15.89
N SER A 265 17.65 2.52 -16.98
CA SER A 265 17.76 3.20 -18.26
C SER A 265 16.58 2.94 -19.18
N MET A 266 16.43 3.76 -20.19
CA MET A 266 15.46 3.63 -21.27
C MET A 266 16.13 4.09 -22.58
N ASP A 267 15.91 3.35 -23.65
CA ASP A 267 16.24 3.75 -25.02
C ASP A 267 14.95 3.86 -25.85
N GLN A 268 15.06 4.00 -27.17
CA GLN A 268 13.90 4.14 -28.04
C GLN A 268 12.99 2.91 -28.12
N THR A 269 13.47 1.76 -27.68
CA THR A 269 12.80 0.46 -27.85
C THR A 269 12.60 -0.28 -26.55
N HIS A 270 13.48 -0.13 -25.58
CA HIS A 270 13.53 -0.93 -24.36
C HIS A 270 13.64 -0.10 -23.09
N VAL A 271 13.25 -0.73 -21.99
CA VAL A 271 13.40 -0.27 -20.61
C VAL A 271 14.22 -1.30 -19.85
N THR A 272 15.23 -0.84 -19.11
CA THR A 272 16.06 -1.67 -18.24
C THR A 272 15.77 -1.34 -16.78
N PHE A 273 15.47 -2.33 -15.96
CA PHE A 273 15.22 -2.16 -14.54
C PHE A 273 15.82 -3.28 -13.71
N ARG A 274 16.04 -3.03 -12.43
CA ARG A 274 16.59 -4.01 -11.48
C ARG A 274 15.51 -4.59 -10.59
N TRP A 275 15.71 -5.85 -10.20
CA TRP A 275 14.89 -6.55 -9.22
C TRP A 275 15.77 -7.40 -8.31
N LYS A 276 15.32 -7.63 -7.07
CA LYS A 276 16.05 -8.46 -6.12
C LYS A 276 15.55 -9.89 -6.22
N ASP A 277 16.45 -10.81 -6.58
CA ASP A 277 16.21 -12.24 -6.44
C ASP A 277 16.22 -12.58 -4.94
N ARG A 278 15.13 -13.16 -4.46
CA ARG A 278 14.98 -13.49 -3.04
C ARG A 278 15.71 -14.79 -2.65
N HIS A 279 15.95 -15.68 -3.61
CA HIS A 279 16.67 -16.94 -3.37
C HIS A 279 18.17 -16.72 -3.36
N ALA A 280 18.67 -15.97 -4.35
CA ALA A 280 20.08 -15.64 -4.46
C ALA A 280 20.49 -14.42 -3.62
N GLU A 281 19.52 -13.68 -3.06
CA GLU A 281 19.68 -12.39 -2.35
C GLU A 281 20.44 -11.31 -3.16
N THR A 282 20.57 -11.50 -4.47
CA THR A 282 21.31 -10.62 -5.39
C THR A 282 20.37 -9.73 -6.20
N TRP A 283 20.90 -8.59 -6.64
CA TRP A 283 20.22 -7.73 -7.60
C TRP A 283 20.44 -8.25 -9.02
N GLN A 284 19.34 -8.47 -9.72
CA GLN A 284 19.29 -8.86 -11.12
C GLN A 284 18.78 -7.70 -11.97
N THR A 285 19.15 -7.70 -13.24
CA THR A 285 18.70 -6.71 -14.21
C THR A 285 17.85 -7.39 -15.28
N GLU A 286 16.75 -6.74 -15.65
CA GLU A 286 15.86 -7.20 -16.73
C GLU A 286 15.68 -6.08 -17.74
N ARG A 287 15.77 -6.41 -19.04
CA ARG A 287 15.57 -5.50 -20.16
C ARG A 287 14.37 -5.97 -20.96
N LEU A 288 13.34 -5.12 -21.06
CA LEU A 288 12.08 -5.41 -21.75
C LEU A 288 11.80 -4.40 -22.84
N PRO A 289 11.14 -4.80 -23.94
CA PRO A 289 10.51 -3.85 -24.86
C PRO A 289 9.60 -2.90 -24.07
N GLY A 290 9.62 -1.59 -24.38
CA GLY A 290 8.89 -0.60 -23.61
C GLY A 290 7.39 -0.85 -23.54
N VAL A 291 6.78 -1.38 -24.61
CA VAL A 291 5.36 -1.79 -24.65
C VAL A 291 5.08 -2.96 -23.69
N GLU A 292 5.99 -3.96 -23.63
CA GLU A 292 5.86 -5.09 -22.71
C GLU A 292 6.04 -4.66 -21.25
N PHE A 293 6.97 -3.73 -20.98
CA PHE A 293 7.11 -3.13 -19.66
C PHE A 293 5.80 -2.47 -19.22
N LEU A 294 5.16 -1.65 -20.07
CA LEU A 294 3.87 -1.03 -19.78
C LEU A 294 2.76 -2.07 -19.60
N ARG A 295 2.73 -3.12 -20.42
CA ARG A 295 1.76 -4.23 -20.28
C ARG A 295 1.87 -4.88 -18.89
N ARG A 296 3.10 -5.16 -18.44
CA ARG A 296 3.32 -5.72 -17.08
C ARG A 296 2.94 -4.71 -16.01
N PHE A 297 3.34 -3.45 -16.13
CA PHE A 297 3.01 -2.42 -15.16
C PHE A 297 1.49 -2.22 -15.02
N LEU A 298 0.76 -2.10 -16.12
CA LEU A 298 -0.67 -1.80 -16.11
C LEU A 298 -1.54 -2.93 -15.55
N GLN A 299 -1.07 -4.16 -15.49
CA GLN A 299 -1.76 -5.26 -14.80
C GLN A 299 -1.95 -4.98 -13.31
N HIS A 300 -1.13 -4.10 -12.74
CA HIS A 300 -1.13 -3.78 -11.31
C HIS A 300 -1.95 -2.53 -10.97
N VAL A 301 -2.49 -1.85 -11.97
CA VAL A 301 -3.40 -0.73 -11.78
C VAL A 301 -4.75 -1.27 -11.31
N LEU A 302 -5.11 -0.94 -10.08
CA LEU A 302 -6.33 -1.44 -9.45
C LEU A 302 -7.58 -0.68 -9.93
N PRO A 303 -8.76 -1.30 -9.88
CA PRO A 303 -10.03 -0.67 -10.25
C PRO A 303 -10.32 0.59 -9.40
N ARG A 304 -11.05 1.54 -9.99
CA ARG A 304 -11.50 2.75 -9.27
C ARG A 304 -12.30 2.37 -8.02
N GLY A 305 -12.02 3.05 -6.90
CA GLY A 305 -12.69 2.81 -5.61
C GLY A 305 -12.28 1.50 -4.93
N PHE A 306 -11.26 0.78 -5.43
CA PHE A 306 -10.76 -0.40 -4.73
C PHE A 306 -9.74 0.00 -3.66
N HIS A 307 -10.01 -0.32 -2.41
CA HIS A 307 -9.09 -0.12 -1.29
C HIS A 307 -8.12 -1.30 -1.18
N LYS A 308 -6.82 -1.05 -1.44
CA LYS A 308 -5.78 -2.08 -1.34
C LYS A 308 -5.36 -2.38 0.10
N VAL A 309 -5.74 -1.52 1.03
CA VAL A 309 -5.48 -1.65 2.48
C VAL A 309 -6.82 -1.77 3.17
N ARG A 310 -6.95 -2.75 4.06
CA ARG A 310 -8.19 -2.99 4.83
C ARG A 310 -7.88 -3.43 6.24
N TYR A 311 -8.73 -3.02 7.16
CA TYR A 311 -8.63 -3.31 8.58
C TYR A 311 -9.67 -4.35 8.99
N TYR A 312 -9.25 -5.32 9.80
CA TYR A 312 -10.12 -6.40 10.29
C TYR A 312 -9.84 -6.69 11.76
N GLY A 313 -10.74 -7.49 12.38
CA GLY A 313 -10.63 -7.86 13.78
C GLY A 313 -10.69 -6.63 14.67
N LEU A 314 -9.77 -6.54 15.63
CA LEU A 314 -9.71 -5.44 16.58
C LEU A 314 -9.49 -4.06 15.92
N TRP A 315 -8.84 -4.03 14.75
CA TRP A 315 -8.61 -2.79 14.01
C TRP A 315 -9.73 -2.40 13.05
N HIS A 316 -10.80 -3.20 12.96
CA HIS A 316 -11.97 -2.80 12.19
C HIS A 316 -12.63 -1.56 12.82
N PRO A 317 -13.10 -0.55 12.04
CA PRO A 317 -13.69 0.69 12.58
C PRO A 317 -14.80 0.46 13.62
N SER A 318 -15.61 -0.60 13.45
CA SER A 318 -16.68 -0.95 14.41
C SER A 318 -16.17 -1.47 15.76
N LYS A 319 -14.86 -1.72 15.90
CA LYS A 319 -14.22 -2.29 17.11
C LYS A 319 -13.31 -1.27 17.82
N ARG A 320 -13.62 0.01 17.66
CA ARG A 320 -12.82 1.10 18.22
C ARG A 320 -12.74 1.05 19.75
N THR A 321 -13.88 0.82 20.41
CA THR A 321 -13.94 0.72 21.88
C THR A 321 -13.06 -0.41 22.39
N GLU A 322 -13.13 -1.59 21.74
CA GLU A 322 -12.32 -2.75 22.09
C GLU A 322 -10.82 -2.50 21.79
N SER A 323 -10.51 -1.79 20.71
CA SER A 323 -9.13 -1.42 20.39
C SER A 323 -8.52 -0.48 21.43
N ASN A 324 -9.26 0.55 21.87
CA ASN A 324 -8.83 1.45 22.93
C ASN A 324 -8.64 0.70 24.25
N ARG A 325 -9.55 -0.22 24.56
CA ARG A 325 -9.46 -1.07 25.75
C ARG A 325 -8.22 -1.97 25.71
N ALA A 326 -7.93 -2.58 24.57
CA ALA A 326 -6.73 -3.39 24.39
C ALA A 326 -5.46 -2.59 24.61
N TRP A 327 -5.40 -1.34 24.13
CA TRP A 327 -4.29 -0.43 24.37
C TRP A 327 -4.09 -0.13 25.86
N LEU A 328 -5.17 0.17 26.60
CA LEU A 328 -5.12 0.37 28.06
C LEU A 328 -4.64 -0.86 28.78
N LEU A 329 -5.17 -2.05 28.45
CA LEU A 329 -4.76 -3.31 29.07
C LEU A 329 -3.25 -3.57 28.88
N LEU A 330 -2.71 -3.28 27.69
CA LEU A 330 -1.30 -3.44 27.40
C LEU A 330 -0.42 -2.49 28.20
N ILE A 331 -0.80 -1.22 28.33
CA ILE A 331 -0.04 -0.25 29.13
C ILE A 331 -0.05 -0.62 30.62
N LEU A 332 -1.19 -1.04 31.15
CA LEU A 332 -1.31 -1.44 32.55
C LEU A 332 -0.55 -2.74 32.88
N GLN A 333 -0.33 -3.61 31.90
CA GLN A 333 0.44 -4.85 32.05
C GLN A 333 1.96 -4.66 31.93
N THR A 334 2.39 -3.48 31.40
CA THR A 334 3.83 -3.17 31.31
C THR A 334 4.37 -2.98 32.73
N PRO A 335 5.39 -3.77 33.18
CA PRO A 335 5.95 -3.65 34.53
C PRO A 335 6.40 -2.20 34.78
N ALA A 336 6.02 -1.66 35.91
CA ALA A 336 6.38 -0.31 36.37
C ALA A 336 7.91 -0.20 36.60
N GLY A 337 8.65 -0.02 35.52
CA GLY A 337 10.12 0.15 35.55
C GLY A 337 10.57 1.43 34.86
N THR A 338 9.71 2.12 34.11
CA THR A 338 10.13 3.29 33.30
C THR A 338 9.12 4.43 33.19
N THR A 339 7.92 4.34 33.81
CA THR A 339 6.99 5.47 33.85
C THR A 339 6.30 5.53 35.22
N GLU A 340 6.16 6.74 35.78
CA GLU A 340 5.33 6.98 36.94
C GLU A 340 3.91 6.43 36.71
N PRO A 341 3.22 5.90 37.74
CA PRO A 341 1.86 5.38 37.59
C PRO A 341 0.96 6.54 37.08
N LEU A 342 0.46 6.38 35.86
CA LEU A 342 -0.48 7.31 35.25
C LEU A 342 -1.71 7.42 36.18
N LYS A 343 -2.03 8.62 36.62
CA LYS A 343 -3.25 8.88 37.38
C LYS A 343 -4.48 8.62 36.48
N LEU A 344 -5.60 8.22 37.08
CA LEU A 344 -6.85 7.98 36.33
C LEU A 344 -7.27 9.19 35.49
N THR A 345 -6.97 10.41 35.94
CA THR A 345 -7.17 11.66 35.21
C THR A 345 -6.36 11.72 33.90
N ASP A 346 -5.09 11.28 33.95
CA ASP A 346 -4.20 11.27 32.79
C ASP A 346 -4.62 10.20 31.78
N LEU A 347 -5.19 9.08 32.29
CA LEU A 347 -5.80 8.04 31.45
C LEU A 347 -7.05 8.52 30.72
N LEU A 348 -7.89 9.34 31.38
CA LEU A 348 -9.09 9.92 30.76
C LEU A 348 -8.73 10.99 29.72
N ASP A 349 -7.68 11.79 29.97
CA ASP A 349 -7.15 12.77 29.02
C ASP A 349 -6.52 12.10 27.79
N VAL A 350 -5.78 11.00 28.00
CA VAL A 350 -5.24 10.18 26.91
C VAL A 350 -6.36 9.53 26.09
N LEU A 351 -7.43 9.05 26.71
CA LEU A 351 -8.61 8.52 26.02
C LEU A 351 -9.33 9.58 25.18
N GLY A 352 -9.37 10.83 25.67
CA GLY A 352 -9.93 11.99 24.95
C GLY A 352 -9.04 12.46 23.78
N GLN A 353 -7.73 12.23 23.87
CA GLN A 353 -6.75 12.64 22.86
C GLN A 353 -6.46 11.53 21.82
N LEU A 354 -7.00 10.32 21.98
CA LEU A 354 -6.82 9.26 20.99
C LEU A 354 -7.33 9.76 19.62
N PRO A 355 -6.50 9.76 18.58
CA PRO A 355 -6.87 10.28 17.28
C PRO A 355 -8.10 9.54 16.75
N GLN A 356 -9.06 10.30 16.27
CA GLN A 356 -10.25 9.74 15.66
C GLN A 356 -9.82 9.09 14.35
N ARG A 357 -9.92 7.76 14.24
CA ARG A 357 -9.77 7.07 12.95
C ARG A 357 -10.73 7.71 11.96
N THR A 358 -10.19 8.53 11.09
CA THR A 358 -10.92 8.96 9.91
C THR A 358 -10.74 7.85 8.87
N ASP A 359 -11.85 7.39 8.29
CA ASP A 359 -11.87 6.42 7.20
C ASP A 359 -11.44 7.09 5.88
N GLN A 360 -10.47 8.01 5.98
CA GLN A 360 -9.94 8.74 4.84
C GLN A 360 -9.19 7.78 3.93
N SER A 361 -9.71 7.65 2.73
CA SER A 361 -8.98 6.97 1.66
C SER A 361 -7.68 7.73 1.38
N LEU A 362 -6.61 7.02 0.97
CA LEU A 362 -5.34 7.62 0.55
C LEU A 362 -5.50 8.69 -0.56
N ALA A 363 -6.70 8.79 -1.15
CA ALA A 363 -7.04 9.78 -2.16
C ALA A 363 -7.43 11.16 -1.56
N ASP A 364 -7.80 11.20 -0.28
CA ASP A 364 -8.31 12.40 0.39
C ASP A 364 -7.21 13.16 1.16
N LEU A 365 -5.98 12.62 1.21
CA LEU A 365 -4.85 13.30 1.81
C LEU A 365 -4.40 14.47 0.92
N GLY A 366 -4.48 15.68 1.46
CA GLY A 366 -4.08 16.91 0.79
C GLY A 366 -2.59 16.95 0.45
N ASP A 367 -2.19 17.88 -0.43
CA ASP A 367 -0.78 18.16 -0.70
C ASP A 367 -0.23 19.06 0.41
N ASP A 368 0.40 18.48 1.41
CA ASP A 368 1.37 19.20 2.22
C ASP A 368 2.68 19.32 1.42
N GLU A 369 2.64 20.11 0.36
CA GLU A 369 3.88 20.64 -0.21
C GLU A 369 4.45 21.62 0.79
N PRO A 370 5.77 21.58 1.08
CA PRO A 370 6.39 22.57 1.95
C PRO A 370 6.05 23.96 1.41
N GLU A 371 5.60 24.87 2.26
CA GLU A 371 5.16 26.22 1.90
C GLU A 371 6.21 26.95 1.04
N CYS A 372 7.48 26.66 1.26
CA CYS A 372 8.61 27.24 0.53
C CYS A 372 9.54 26.16 -0.05
N PRO A 373 9.44 25.84 -1.35
CA PRO A 373 10.33 24.87 -2.00
C PRO A 373 11.74 25.43 -2.14
N ARG A 374 12.76 24.56 -2.06
CA ARG A 374 14.15 24.96 -2.34
C ARG A 374 14.34 25.40 -3.79
N CYS A 375 15.09 26.48 -3.98
CA CYS A 375 15.44 26.98 -5.30
C CYS A 375 16.28 25.92 -6.06
N PRO A 376 15.89 25.53 -7.29
CA PRO A 376 16.64 24.52 -8.06
C PRO A 376 18.02 25.02 -8.53
N ARG A 377 18.26 26.35 -8.55
CA ARG A 377 19.52 26.92 -9.02
C ARG A 377 20.56 27.06 -7.90
N CYS A 378 20.19 27.66 -6.77
CA CYS A 378 21.13 27.95 -5.68
C CYS A 378 20.93 27.10 -4.42
N GLY A 379 19.85 26.26 -4.35
CA GLY A 379 19.50 25.48 -3.16
C GLY A 379 18.90 26.27 -2.02
N GLY A 380 18.75 27.60 -2.16
CA GLY A 380 18.20 28.49 -1.14
C GLY A 380 16.77 28.13 -0.77
N THR A 381 16.43 28.36 0.51
CA THR A 381 15.09 28.06 1.08
C THR A 381 14.18 29.30 1.11
N ARG A 382 14.72 30.48 0.93
CA ARG A 382 13.95 31.72 0.87
C ARG A 382 13.32 31.88 -0.51
N THR A 383 12.13 31.33 -0.67
CA THR A 383 11.38 31.40 -1.93
C THR A 383 9.98 31.92 -1.66
N ARG A 384 9.45 32.75 -2.54
CA ARG A 384 8.08 33.30 -2.43
C ARG A 384 7.24 32.89 -3.62
N LEU A 385 5.98 32.58 -3.36
CA LEU A 385 4.99 32.29 -4.38
C LEU A 385 4.64 33.56 -5.16
N LEU A 386 4.76 33.53 -6.48
CA LEU A 386 4.35 34.63 -7.37
C LEU A 386 2.95 34.39 -7.96
N GLY A 387 2.54 33.14 -8.18
CA GLY A 387 1.23 32.82 -8.71
C GLY A 387 1.00 31.32 -8.81
N GLU A 388 -0.28 30.94 -8.87
CA GLU A 388 -0.73 29.57 -9.07
C GLU A 388 -1.58 29.49 -10.35
N TYR A 389 -1.32 28.48 -11.16
CA TYR A 389 -1.99 28.23 -12.43
C TYR A 389 -2.65 26.87 -12.38
N SER A 390 -3.97 26.82 -12.52
CA SER A 390 -4.73 25.59 -12.57
C SER A 390 -4.78 25.01 -13.97
N ARG A 391 -5.14 23.74 -14.07
CA ARG A 391 -5.32 23.00 -15.34
C ARG A 391 -6.31 23.68 -16.32
N SER A 392 -7.24 24.50 -15.82
CA SER A 392 -8.28 25.16 -16.63
C SER A 392 -7.83 26.47 -17.28
N SER A 393 -6.63 26.99 -16.98
CA SER A 393 -6.11 28.26 -17.46
C SER A 393 -4.95 28.12 -18.45
N GLY A 394 -4.87 27.02 -19.17
CA GLY A 394 -3.98 26.91 -20.31
C GLY A 394 -4.48 27.78 -21.47
N PRO A 395 -3.55 28.42 -22.25
CA PRO A 395 -3.90 29.19 -23.43
C PRO A 395 -4.60 28.35 -24.48
#